data_2cb8dbd6ea4c05a247edbac106c5ce70
#
_entry.id   2cb8dbd6ea4c05a247edbac106c5ce70
#
_cell.length_a   1.000
_cell.length_b   1.000
_cell.length_c   1.000
_cell.angle_alpha   90.00
_cell.angle_beta   90.00
_cell.angle_gamma   90.00
#
_symmetry.space_group_name_H-M   'P 1'
#
loop_
_entity.id
_entity.type
_entity.pdbx_description
1 polymer ?
#
loop_
_entity_poly.entity_id
_entity_poly.type
_entity_poly.pdbx_seq_one_letter_code
_entity_poly.pdbx_strand_id
1 'polypeptide(L)'
;MARENEKAITNREVKNSAFTTYFGEPENASRLYAALGEEEVSPDDITYVTLEGVLFIARKNDLAFTVKNRVLVISEHQSTVNENMPLRDLLYLGRTMEKLLDQRSIYKRKLFRIPTPEFYVFYNGDETCPPEKILRLSDAFLEKTEHPMVELEVKVININLPSGHKLLRECRPMYEYSWFIQRIKEYLGAGWVRDAAIEQAAKDCVEEGILTEFMKEHGSEVLNMLNTQWNYDDAVAVEREEAFEEGRESGLSMGKTLGILEGKAAGIAE
;
A
#
# COMPACT_ATOMS: atom_id res chain seq x y z
N MET A 1 -6.59 -20.71 29.53
CA MET A 1 -7.41 -19.83 28.67
C MET A 1 -7.08 -18.33 28.81
N ALA A 2 -6.84 -17.74 30.00
CA ALA A 2 -6.49 -16.32 30.13
C ALA A 2 -5.08 -15.96 29.58
N ARG A 3 -4.09 -16.83 29.74
CA ARG A 3 -2.70 -16.59 29.26
C ARG A 3 -2.49 -16.74 27.76
N GLU A 4 -3.33 -17.48 27.06
CA GLU A 4 -3.30 -17.58 25.59
C GLU A 4 -3.96 -16.35 24.92
N ASN A 5 -4.96 -15.75 25.55
CA ASN A 5 -5.56 -14.52 25.09
C ASN A 5 -4.66 -13.29 25.27
N GLU A 6 -3.83 -13.22 26.32
CA GLU A 6 -2.84 -12.15 26.51
C GLU A 6 -1.71 -12.20 25.46
N LYS A 7 -1.24 -13.40 25.06
CA LYS A 7 -0.26 -13.56 23.98
C LYS A 7 -0.82 -13.21 22.61
N ALA A 8 -2.12 -13.43 22.38
CA ALA A 8 -2.78 -13.05 21.13
C ALA A 8 -3.01 -11.53 21.03
N ILE A 9 -3.20 -10.85 22.17
CA ILE A 9 -3.36 -9.39 22.23
C ILE A 9 -2.01 -8.69 22.04
N THR A 10 -0.92 -9.17 22.66
CA THR A 10 0.43 -8.62 22.50
C THR A 10 1.00 -8.81 21.08
N ASN A 11 0.60 -9.84 20.35
CA ASN A 11 0.98 -10.00 18.93
C ASN A 11 0.17 -9.15 17.96
N ARG A 12 -0.90 -8.47 18.41
CA ARG A 12 -1.68 -7.53 17.58
C ARG A 12 -1.14 -6.10 17.57
N GLU A 13 -0.36 -5.71 18.56
CA GLU A 13 0.15 -4.34 18.74
C GLU A 13 1.47 -4.02 18.03
N VAL A 14 2.22 -5.03 17.54
CA VAL A 14 3.55 -4.82 16.92
C VAL A 14 3.54 -5.33 15.48
N LYS A 15 2.86 -4.61 14.60
CA LYS A 15 2.87 -4.96 13.18
C LYS A 15 2.94 -3.73 12.26
N ASN A 16 3.86 -2.84 12.52
CA ASN A 16 4.23 -1.81 11.57
C ASN A 16 5.10 -2.44 10.46
N SER A 17 4.97 -1.96 9.23
CA SER A 17 5.91 -2.31 8.18
C SER A 17 7.18 -1.45 8.31
N ALA A 18 8.27 -1.89 7.70
CA ALA A 18 9.49 -1.08 7.63
C ALA A 18 9.20 0.29 6.98
N PHE A 19 8.30 0.34 5.99
CA PHE A 19 7.85 1.58 5.35
C PHE A 19 7.16 2.53 6.34
N THR A 20 6.13 2.03 7.04
CA THR A 20 5.36 2.87 7.98
C THR A 20 6.18 3.27 9.20
N THR A 21 7.15 2.46 9.62
CA THR A 21 8.08 2.83 10.69
C THR A 21 9.04 3.92 10.21
N TYR A 22 9.62 3.79 9.02
CA TYR A 22 10.58 4.75 8.49
C TYR A 22 9.95 6.10 8.13
N PHE A 23 8.81 6.09 7.43
CA PHE A 23 8.06 7.30 7.10
C PHE A 23 7.09 7.75 8.19
N GLY A 24 6.98 7.00 9.27
CA GLY A 24 6.35 7.41 10.52
C GLY A 24 7.17 8.47 11.30
N GLU A 25 8.43 8.66 10.96
CA GLU A 25 9.24 9.74 11.47
C GLU A 25 8.88 11.06 10.79
N PRO A 26 8.55 12.15 11.54
CA PRO A 26 8.12 13.42 10.97
C PRO A 26 9.11 14.04 9.97
N GLU A 27 10.41 13.85 10.20
CA GLU A 27 11.46 14.32 9.28
C GLU A 27 11.39 13.62 7.92
N ASN A 28 11.16 12.31 7.90
CA ASN A 28 11.08 11.54 6.66
C ASN A 28 9.77 11.83 5.94
N ALA A 29 8.65 11.94 6.67
CA ALA A 29 7.35 12.31 6.11
C ALA A 29 7.36 13.73 5.50
N SER A 30 7.97 14.70 6.18
CA SER A 30 8.06 16.07 5.66
C SER A 30 8.88 16.14 4.37
N ARG A 31 10.02 15.44 4.31
CA ARG A 31 10.85 15.36 3.10
C ARG A 31 10.14 14.63 1.95
N LEU A 32 9.39 13.56 2.28
CA LEU A 32 8.58 12.85 1.30
C LEU A 32 7.51 13.76 0.72
N TYR A 33 6.76 14.43 1.58
CA TYR A 33 5.68 15.31 1.13
C TYR A 33 6.22 16.53 0.34
N ALA A 34 7.32 17.13 0.78
CA ALA A 34 7.96 18.21 0.04
C ALA A 34 8.35 17.79 -1.39
N ALA A 35 8.89 16.58 -1.55
CA ALA A 35 9.26 16.06 -2.88
C ALA A 35 8.05 15.66 -3.75
N LEU A 36 6.90 15.36 -3.15
CA LEU A 36 5.65 15.09 -3.88
C LEU A 36 4.98 16.38 -4.38
N GLY A 37 5.00 17.42 -3.55
CA GLY A 37 4.25 18.67 -3.77
C GLY A 37 5.08 19.88 -4.15
N GLU A 38 6.43 19.81 -4.18
CA GLU A 38 7.34 20.92 -4.42
C GLU A 38 7.19 22.10 -3.42
N GLU A 39 6.61 21.82 -2.24
CA GLU A 39 6.44 22.77 -1.13
C GLU A 39 7.35 22.41 0.04
N GLU A 40 8.09 23.36 0.59
CA GLU A 40 8.85 23.14 1.83
C GLU A 40 7.91 22.89 3.02
N VAL A 41 8.16 21.80 3.73
CA VAL A 41 7.38 21.34 4.88
C VAL A 41 8.31 21.02 6.03
N SER A 42 8.04 21.64 7.20
CA SER A 42 8.74 21.31 8.44
C SER A 42 8.22 20.00 9.05
N PRO A 43 9.08 19.26 9.77
CA PRO A 43 8.60 18.12 10.57
C PRO A 43 7.47 18.48 11.55
N ASP A 44 7.48 19.70 12.11
CA ASP A 44 6.46 20.21 13.03
C ASP A 44 5.09 20.42 12.33
N ASP A 45 5.06 20.50 11.00
CA ASP A 45 3.84 20.63 10.22
C ASP A 45 3.10 19.31 10.02
N ILE A 46 3.74 18.17 10.37
CA ILE A 46 3.21 16.82 10.20
C ILE A 46 2.44 16.41 11.45
N THR A 47 1.21 15.95 11.27
CA THR A 47 0.40 15.35 12.35
C THR A 47 -0.18 14.05 11.87
N TYR A 48 0.18 12.93 12.52
CA TYR A 48 -0.32 11.62 12.14
C TYR A 48 -1.77 11.43 12.52
N VAL A 49 -2.49 10.73 11.65
CA VAL A 49 -3.89 10.36 11.86
C VAL A 49 -3.97 8.87 12.08
N THR A 50 -4.48 8.47 13.26
CA THR A 50 -4.67 7.06 13.58
C THR A 50 -5.89 6.51 12.82
N LEU A 51 -5.64 5.56 11.93
CA LEU A 51 -6.67 4.88 11.15
C LEU A 51 -7.29 3.68 11.89
N GLU A 52 -7.04 3.51 13.18
CA GLU A 52 -7.57 2.40 14.00
C GLU A 52 -9.09 2.31 13.97
N GLY A 53 -9.60 1.06 13.92
CA GLY A 53 -11.03 0.77 13.94
C GLY A 53 -11.74 0.87 12.58
N VAL A 54 -11.01 0.99 11.49
CA VAL A 54 -11.54 0.83 10.13
C VAL A 54 -11.46 -0.65 9.75
N LEU A 55 -12.60 -1.29 9.54
CA LEU A 55 -12.79 -2.76 9.45
C LEU A 55 -11.91 -3.48 8.39
N PHE A 56 -11.29 -2.75 7.46
CA PHE A 56 -10.43 -3.26 6.39
C PHE A 56 -8.99 -2.74 6.44
N ILE A 57 -8.63 -1.86 7.39
CA ILE A 57 -7.25 -1.41 7.61
C ILE A 57 -6.58 -2.36 8.63
N ALA A 58 -6.61 -3.65 8.34
CA ALA A 58 -5.73 -4.60 8.98
C ALA A 58 -4.38 -4.69 8.23
N ARG A 59 -4.17 -3.86 7.21
CA ARG A 59 -2.91 -3.83 6.46
C ARG A 59 -1.97 -2.81 7.09
N LYS A 60 -0.80 -3.29 7.43
CA LYS A 60 0.28 -2.64 8.18
C LYS A 60 1.07 -1.59 7.40
N ASN A 61 0.70 -1.32 6.16
CA ASN A 61 1.47 -0.54 5.20
C ASN A 61 0.87 0.84 4.90
N ASP A 62 -0.21 1.20 5.62
CA ASP A 62 -0.94 2.44 5.37
C ASP A 62 -0.44 3.55 6.32
N LEU A 63 -0.11 4.69 5.77
CA LEU A 63 0.34 5.87 6.50
C LEU A 63 -0.62 7.02 6.20
N ALA A 64 -1.18 7.63 7.24
CA ALA A 64 -2.02 8.82 7.12
C ALA A 64 -1.53 9.93 8.03
N PHE A 65 -1.40 11.12 7.47
CA PHE A 65 -0.99 12.32 8.20
C PHE A 65 -1.58 13.58 7.58
N THR A 66 -1.72 14.62 8.39
CA THR A 66 -2.05 15.95 7.87
C THR A 66 -0.80 16.81 7.79
N VAL A 67 -0.77 17.71 6.80
CA VAL A 67 0.28 18.70 6.60
C VAL A 67 -0.35 20.08 6.87
N LYS A 68 0.20 20.81 7.85
CA LYS A 68 -0.29 22.14 8.29
C LYS A 68 -1.80 22.15 8.58
N ASN A 69 -2.38 21.02 8.93
CA ASN A 69 -3.85 20.83 9.06
C ASN A 69 -4.66 21.26 7.83
N ARG A 70 -4.05 21.34 6.64
CA ARG A 70 -4.69 21.76 5.39
C ARG A 70 -4.78 20.67 4.35
N VAL A 71 -3.88 19.71 4.39
CA VAL A 71 -3.85 18.54 3.50
C VAL A 71 -3.90 17.29 4.34
N LEU A 72 -4.69 16.31 3.92
CA LEU A 72 -4.71 14.95 4.46
C LEU A 72 -4.09 14.02 3.44
N VAL A 73 -2.90 13.50 3.74
CA VAL A 73 -2.21 12.51 2.92
C VAL A 73 -2.59 11.12 3.40
N ILE A 74 -3.05 10.27 2.50
CA ILE A 74 -3.26 8.85 2.72
C ILE A 74 -2.36 8.13 1.72
N SER A 75 -1.44 7.31 2.23
CA SER A 75 -0.48 6.59 1.40
C SER A 75 -0.39 5.12 1.79
N GLU A 76 -0.20 4.26 0.80
CA GLU A 76 -0.04 2.82 0.97
C GLU A 76 1.23 2.35 0.23
N HIS A 77 1.97 1.41 0.85
CA HIS A 77 3.11 0.75 0.23
C HIS A 77 2.69 -0.64 -0.24
N GLN A 78 2.88 -0.95 -1.53
CA GLN A 78 2.37 -2.18 -2.16
C GLN A 78 3.40 -2.88 -3.05
N SER A 79 3.41 -4.21 -2.99
CA SER A 79 4.14 -5.08 -3.92
C SER A 79 3.35 -5.42 -5.19
N THR A 80 2.04 -5.17 -5.21
CA THR A 80 1.15 -5.37 -6.37
C THR A 80 0.33 -4.13 -6.65
N VAL A 81 0.10 -3.79 -7.92
CA VAL A 81 -0.82 -2.70 -8.29
C VAL A 81 -2.25 -3.21 -8.15
N ASN A 82 -3.03 -2.57 -7.29
CA ASN A 82 -4.44 -2.90 -7.09
C ASN A 82 -5.32 -1.82 -7.73
N GLU A 83 -6.01 -2.16 -8.82
CA GLU A 83 -6.89 -1.23 -9.55
C GLU A 83 -8.09 -0.74 -8.71
N ASN A 84 -8.41 -1.42 -7.58
CA ASN A 84 -9.47 -1.00 -6.67
C ASN A 84 -9.01 0.01 -5.61
N MET A 85 -7.80 0.54 -5.70
CA MET A 85 -7.32 1.54 -4.74
C MET A 85 -8.23 2.76 -4.62
N PRO A 86 -8.73 3.37 -5.72
CA PRO A 86 -9.63 4.51 -5.58
C PRO A 86 -10.89 4.22 -4.77
N LEU A 87 -11.46 3.01 -4.91
CA LEU A 87 -12.62 2.59 -4.12
C LEU A 87 -12.27 2.38 -2.64
N ARG A 88 -11.09 1.80 -2.37
CA ARG A 88 -10.59 1.61 -0.99
C ARG A 88 -10.32 2.96 -0.32
N ASP A 89 -9.65 3.87 -1.03
CA ASP A 89 -9.31 5.19 -0.52
C ASP A 89 -10.55 6.06 -0.28
N LEU A 90 -11.60 5.93 -1.10
CA LEU A 90 -12.89 6.56 -0.84
C LEU A 90 -13.48 6.11 0.51
N LEU A 91 -13.44 4.81 0.80
CA LEU A 91 -13.91 4.26 2.08
C LEU A 91 -13.02 4.72 3.25
N TYR A 92 -11.71 4.81 3.05
CA TYR A 92 -10.77 5.29 4.06
C TYR A 92 -11.00 6.77 4.36
N LEU A 93 -11.14 7.58 3.32
CA LEU A 93 -11.45 9.01 3.45
C LEU A 93 -12.73 9.22 4.25
N GLY A 94 -13.82 8.54 3.88
CA GLY A 94 -15.10 8.66 4.58
C GLY A 94 -14.96 8.42 6.08
N ARG A 95 -14.32 7.33 6.46
CA ARG A 95 -14.13 6.97 7.88
C ARG A 95 -13.15 7.87 8.62
N THR A 96 -12.10 8.33 7.93
CA THR A 96 -11.16 9.31 8.50
C THR A 96 -11.88 10.62 8.78
N MET A 97 -12.70 11.08 7.85
CA MET A 97 -13.49 12.28 8.03
C MET A 97 -14.52 12.15 9.17
N GLU A 98 -15.17 11.00 9.34
CA GLU A 98 -16.06 10.74 10.48
C GLU A 98 -15.37 10.94 11.84
N LYS A 99 -14.08 10.62 11.94
CA LYS A 99 -13.28 10.80 13.16
C LYS A 99 -12.77 12.23 13.34
N LEU A 100 -12.36 12.87 12.24
CA LEU A 100 -11.77 14.21 12.28
C LEU A 100 -12.81 15.33 12.40
N LEU A 101 -14.03 15.09 11.92
CA LEU A 101 -15.06 16.13 11.83
C LEU A 101 -15.93 16.17 13.08
N ASP A 102 -16.19 17.38 13.59
CA ASP A 102 -17.31 17.59 14.48
C ASP A 102 -18.62 17.41 13.70
N GLN A 103 -19.30 16.29 13.97
CA GLN A 103 -20.54 15.90 13.28
C GLN A 103 -21.61 17.00 13.31
N ARG A 104 -21.65 17.84 14.36
CA ARG A 104 -22.60 18.95 14.45
C ARG A 104 -22.26 20.08 13.46
N SER A 105 -21.00 20.23 13.11
CA SER A 105 -20.53 21.30 12.20
C SER A 105 -20.95 21.10 10.75
N ILE A 106 -21.09 19.85 10.29
CA ILE A 106 -21.54 19.54 8.91
C ILE A 106 -23.00 19.88 8.66
N TYR A 107 -23.84 20.01 9.71
CA TYR A 107 -25.25 20.39 9.61
C TYR A 107 -25.48 21.90 9.71
N LYS A 108 -24.43 22.69 9.96
CA LYS A 108 -24.54 24.16 9.98
C LYS A 108 -24.69 24.71 8.56
N ARG A 109 -25.37 25.87 8.44
CA ARG A 109 -25.52 26.53 7.13
C ARG A 109 -24.22 27.07 6.56
N LYS A 110 -23.23 27.35 7.41
CA LYS A 110 -21.92 27.86 6.99
C LYS A 110 -21.09 26.68 6.47
N LEU A 111 -20.45 26.88 5.31
CA LEU A 111 -19.53 25.89 4.73
C LEU A 111 -18.45 25.49 5.76
N PHE A 112 -18.38 24.21 6.05
CA PHE A 112 -17.32 23.62 6.85
C PHE A 112 -16.18 23.21 5.90
N ARG A 113 -14.96 23.67 6.17
CA ARG A 113 -13.79 23.37 5.37
C ARG A 113 -13.06 22.18 5.97
N ILE A 114 -12.64 21.26 5.13
CA ILE A 114 -11.88 20.05 5.48
C ILE A 114 -10.48 20.12 4.87
N PRO A 115 -9.49 19.40 5.38
CA PRO A 115 -8.21 19.22 4.71
C PRO A 115 -8.41 18.63 3.32
N THR A 116 -7.62 19.10 2.35
CA THR A 116 -7.64 18.54 0.99
C THR A 116 -7.07 17.13 1.02
N PRO A 117 -7.81 16.10 0.58
CA PRO A 117 -7.28 14.74 0.57
C PRO A 117 -6.37 14.51 -0.62
N GLU A 118 -5.26 13.79 -0.40
CA GLU A 118 -4.32 13.34 -1.41
C GLU A 118 -4.02 11.86 -1.20
N PHE A 119 -3.95 11.07 -2.29
CA PHE A 119 -3.81 9.62 -2.26
C PHE A 119 -2.61 9.16 -3.07
N TYR A 120 -1.75 8.38 -2.40
CA TYR A 120 -0.52 7.88 -3.00
C TYR A 120 -0.37 6.37 -2.75
N VAL A 121 0.08 5.64 -3.76
CA VAL A 121 0.54 4.26 -3.65
C VAL A 121 2.01 4.23 -4.05
N PHE A 122 2.87 3.77 -3.15
CA PHE A 122 4.28 3.54 -3.43
C PHE A 122 4.47 2.07 -3.80
N TYR A 123 4.67 1.83 -5.09
CA TYR A 123 4.79 0.49 -5.65
C TYR A 123 6.26 0.05 -5.73
N ASN A 124 6.55 -1.12 -5.18
CA ASN A 124 7.88 -1.74 -5.26
C ASN A 124 7.87 -3.22 -5.69
N GLY A 125 6.79 -3.68 -6.32
CA GLY A 125 6.67 -5.06 -6.79
C GLY A 125 7.57 -5.39 -7.97
N ASP A 126 7.44 -6.63 -8.46
CA ASP A 126 8.28 -7.15 -9.55
C ASP A 126 7.58 -7.10 -10.92
N GLU A 127 6.27 -6.82 -10.94
CA GLU A 127 5.52 -6.64 -12.17
C GLU A 127 5.91 -5.33 -12.88
N THR A 128 5.83 -5.32 -14.20
CA THR A 128 6.10 -4.11 -14.99
C THR A 128 5.11 -3.01 -14.65
N CYS A 129 5.61 -1.93 -14.11
CA CYS A 129 4.84 -0.75 -13.74
C CYS A 129 5.53 0.51 -14.29
N PRO A 130 4.80 1.44 -14.93
CA PRO A 130 5.39 2.70 -15.37
C PRO A 130 5.91 3.49 -14.15
N PRO A 131 6.79 4.49 -14.36
CA PRO A 131 7.28 5.35 -13.28
C PRO A 131 6.15 5.99 -12.45
N GLU A 132 5.08 6.40 -13.12
CA GLU A 132 3.87 6.94 -12.49
C GLU A 132 2.62 6.46 -13.24
N LYS A 133 1.54 6.19 -12.51
CA LYS A 133 0.22 5.83 -13.03
C LYS A 133 -0.86 6.50 -12.18
N ILE A 134 -1.93 6.97 -12.82
CA ILE A 134 -3.12 7.46 -12.11
C ILE A 134 -4.22 6.39 -12.20
N LEU A 135 -4.77 6.03 -11.05
CA LEU A 135 -5.98 5.20 -10.95
C LEU A 135 -7.16 6.10 -10.66
N ARG A 136 -8.31 5.85 -11.29
CA ARG A 136 -9.52 6.66 -11.16
C ARG A 136 -10.68 5.85 -10.63
N LEU A 137 -11.46 6.43 -9.72
CA LEU A 137 -12.65 5.80 -9.19
C LEU A 137 -13.68 5.52 -10.30
N SER A 138 -13.80 6.42 -11.26
CA SER A 138 -14.70 6.28 -12.41
C SER A 138 -14.38 5.06 -13.29
N ASP A 139 -13.16 4.52 -13.22
CA ASP A 139 -12.80 3.29 -13.93
C ASP A 139 -13.53 2.06 -13.38
N ALA A 140 -13.96 2.09 -12.12
CA ALA A 140 -14.76 1.04 -11.48
C ALA A 140 -16.28 1.16 -11.74
N PHE A 141 -16.76 2.21 -12.40
CA PHE A 141 -18.18 2.40 -12.63
C PHE A 141 -18.70 1.46 -13.73
N LEU A 142 -19.85 0.85 -13.49
CA LEU A 142 -20.51 -0.05 -14.45
C LEU A 142 -20.83 0.67 -15.76
N GLU A 143 -21.28 1.93 -15.65
CA GLU A 143 -21.55 2.79 -16.80
C GLU A 143 -20.55 3.94 -16.86
N LYS A 144 -19.86 4.07 -17.99
CA LYS A 144 -18.89 5.14 -18.21
C LYS A 144 -19.61 6.47 -18.47
N THR A 145 -19.09 7.53 -17.86
CA THR A 145 -19.55 8.90 -18.05
C THR A 145 -18.36 9.85 -18.20
N GLU A 146 -18.51 10.85 -19.06
CA GLU A 146 -17.45 11.88 -19.23
C GLU A 146 -17.35 12.83 -18.01
N HIS A 147 -18.45 12.96 -17.27
CA HIS A 147 -18.53 13.86 -16.11
C HIS A 147 -19.08 13.10 -14.91
N PRO A 148 -18.26 12.30 -14.22
CA PRO A 148 -18.69 11.62 -13.01
C PRO A 148 -19.00 12.64 -11.91
N MET A 149 -20.12 12.44 -11.22
CA MET A 149 -20.47 13.32 -10.09
C MET A 149 -19.58 13.09 -8.85
N VAL A 150 -18.89 11.94 -8.82
CA VAL A 150 -17.88 11.61 -7.81
C VAL A 150 -16.65 11.11 -8.53
N GLU A 151 -15.49 11.70 -8.26
CA GLU A 151 -14.20 11.23 -8.75
C GLU A 151 -13.18 11.26 -7.63
N LEU A 152 -12.30 10.26 -7.63
CA LEU A 152 -11.13 10.18 -6.76
C LEU A 152 -9.97 9.62 -7.59
N GLU A 153 -8.85 10.30 -7.55
CA GLU A 153 -7.63 9.87 -8.22
C GLU A 153 -6.61 9.40 -7.19
N VAL A 154 -5.94 8.29 -7.49
CA VAL A 154 -4.84 7.75 -6.69
C VAL A 154 -3.59 7.75 -7.56
N LYS A 155 -2.55 8.39 -7.08
CA LYS A 155 -1.26 8.44 -7.75
C LYS A 155 -0.41 7.23 -7.33
N VAL A 156 -0.16 6.31 -8.25
CA VAL A 156 0.75 5.19 -8.08
C VAL A 156 2.14 5.62 -8.55
N ILE A 157 3.12 5.56 -7.66
CA ILE A 157 4.51 5.91 -7.92
C ILE A 157 5.37 4.65 -7.80
N ASN A 158 6.04 4.29 -8.88
CA ASN A 158 6.96 3.17 -8.89
C ASN A 158 8.28 3.59 -8.24
N ILE A 159 8.53 3.06 -7.03
CA ILE A 159 9.72 3.35 -6.24
C ILE A 159 10.85 2.33 -6.43
N ASN A 160 10.76 1.39 -7.36
CA ASN A 160 11.91 0.58 -7.76
C ASN A 160 12.98 1.49 -8.38
N LEU A 161 14.24 1.33 -8.01
CA LEU A 161 15.33 2.19 -8.52
C LEU A 161 15.40 2.26 -10.05
N PRO A 162 15.21 1.15 -10.80
CA PRO A 162 15.22 1.19 -12.27
C PRO A 162 14.07 1.99 -12.89
N SER A 163 13.02 2.34 -12.13
CA SER A 163 11.88 3.11 -12.65
C SER A 163 12.26 4.51 -13.11
N GLY A 164 13.30 5.09 -12.48
CA GLY A 164 13.77 6.44 -12.77
C GLY A 164 12.81 7.56 -12.37
N HIS A 165 11.81 7.29 -11.53
CA HIS A 165 10.88 8.34 -11.07
C HIS A 165 11.61 9.47 -10.36
N LYS A 166 11.15 10.73 -10.55
CA LYS A 166 11.78 11.94 -9.99
C LYS A 166 11.91 11.88 -8.47
N LEU A 167 10.94 11.30 -7.77
CA LEU A 167 10.91 11.16 -6.32
C LEU A 167 12.17 10.46 -5.77
N LEU A 168 12.73 9.49 -6.50
CA LEU A 168 13.95 8.78 -6.12
C LEU A 168 15.21 9.67 -6.17
N ARG A 169 15.16 10.81 -6.87
CA ARG A 169 16.26 11.78 -6.94
C ARG A 169 16.06 12.95 -5.99
N GLU A 170 14.81 13.32 -5.73
CA GLU A 170 14.42 14.51 -4.98
C GLU A 170 14.16 14.24 -3.50
N CYS A 171 13.82 12.97 -3.16
CA CYS A 171 13.56 12.53 -1.79
C CYS A 171 14.62 11.52 -1.34
N ARG A 172 15.61 11.98 -0.60
CA ARG A 172 16.67 11.11 -0.06
C ARG A 172 16.11 9.94 0.77
N PRO A 173 15.16 10.12 1.71
CA PRO A 173 14.57 9.01 2.44
C PRO A 173 13.93 7.95 1.53
N MET A 174 13.23 8.36 0.46
CA MET A 174 12.64 7.41 -0.48
C MET A 174 13.71 6.66 -1.29
N TYR A 175 14.77 7.33 -1.71
CA TYR A 175 15.90 6.68 -2.35
C TYR A 175 16.55 5.64 -1.45
N GLU A 176 16.84 5.99 -0.20
CA GLU A 176 17.48 5.11 0.77
C GLU A 176 16.63 3.87 1.06
N TYR A 177 15.32 4.05 1.24
CA TYR A 177 14.37 2.95 1.41
C TYR A 177 14.33 2.04 0.17
N SER A 178 14.21 2.63 -1.02
CA SER A 178 14.18 1.89 -2.29
C SER A 178 15.48 1.14 -2.55
N TRP A 179 16.61 1.72 -2.19
CA TRP A 179 17.93 1.07 -2.29
C TRP A 179 18.01 -0.19 -1.40
N PHE A 180 17.55 -0.07 -0.16
CA PHE A 180 17.52 -1.20 0.77
C PHE A 180 16.65 -2.36 0.24
N ILE A 181 15.43 -2.07 -0.21
CA ILE A 181 14.55 -3.08 -0.79
C ILE A 181 15.17 -3.69 -2.06
N GLN A 182 15.79 -2.89 -2.90
CA GLN A 182 16.47 -3.38 -4.10
C GLN A 182 17.62 -4.33 -3.76
N ARG A 183 18.43 -4.03 -2.75
CA ARG A 183 19.51 -4.92 -2.28
C ARG A 183 18.99 -6.27 -1.81
N ILE A 184 17.88 -6.28 -1.07
CA ILE A 184 17.27 -7.53 -0.65
C ILE A 184 16.82 -8.35 -1.88
N LYS A 185 16.15 -7.72 -2.84
CA LYS A 185 15.72 -8.39 -4.09
C LYS A 185 16.90 -8.97 -4.87
N GLU A 186 18.03 -8.29 -4.94
CA GLU A 186 19.24 -8.76 -5.57
C GLU A 186 19.78 -10.03 -4.91
N TYR A 187 19.85 -10.07 -3.58
CA TYR A 187 20.27 -11.27 -2.84
C TYR A 187 19.30 -12.43 -3.01
N LEU A 188 17.98 -12.16 -2.96
CA LEU A 188 16.96 -13.18 -3.22
C LEU A 188 17.08 -13.75 -4.66
N GLY A 189 17.28 -12.86 -5.64
CA GLY A 189 17.53 -13.25 -7.04
C GLY A 189 18.80 -14.05 -7.25
N ALA A 190 19.80 -13.87 -6.37
CA ALA A 190 21.03 -14.66 -6.34
C ALA A 190 20.88 -16.01 -5.57
N GLY A 191 19.66 -16.33 -5.09
CA GLY A 191 19.35 -17.59 -4.43
C GLY A 191 19.61 -17.61 -2.92
N TRP A 192 19.79 -16.44 -2.30
CA TRP A 192 19.94 -16.37 -0.83
C TRP A 192 18.63 -16.67 -0.12
N VAL A 193 18.74 -17.28 1.06
CA VAL A 193 17.60 -17.42 1.99
C VAL A 193 17.21 -16.03 2.49
N ARG A 194 15.91 -15.79 2.64
CA ARG A 194 15.31 -14.48 2.94
C ARG A 194 15.95 -13.77 4.14
N ASP A 195 16.05 -14.45 5.27
CA ASP A 195 16.63 -13.89 6.49
C ASP A 195 18.07 -13.40 6.25
N ALA A 196 18.88 -14.23 5.59
CA ALA A 196 20.26 -13.88 5.25
C ALA A 196 20.33 -12.71 4.24
N ALA A 197 19.40 -12.64 3.28
CA ALA A 197 19.31 -11.55 2.31
C ALA A 197 19.00 -10.22 3.00
N ILE A 198 18.05 -10.21 3.94
CA ILE A 198 17.68 -9.01 4.70
C ILE A 198 18.83 -8.58 5.63
N GLU A 199 19.43 -9.53 6.36
CA GLU A 199 20.56 -9.23 7.24
C GLU A 199 21.76 -8.65 6.47
N GLN A 200 22.07 -9.20 5.30
CA GLN A 200 23.18 -8.70 4.50
C GLN A 200 22.87 -7.32 3.93
N ALA A 201 21.67 -7.11 3.40
CA ALA A 201 21.26 -5.79 2.91
C ALA A 201 21.26 -4.73 4.01
N ALA A 202 20.90 -5.09 5.25
CA ALA A 202 21.00 -4.18 6.39
C ALA A 202 22.45 -3.82 6.73
N LYS A 203 23.40 -4.77 6.63
CA LYS A 203 24.84 -4.51 6.79
C LYS A 203 25.36 -3.59 5.68
N ASP A 204 24.99 -3.87 4.44
CA ASP A 204 25.36 -3.03 3.31
C ASP A 204 24.84 -1.58 3.48
N CYS A 205 23.63 -1.41 4.01
CA CYS A 205 23.09 -0.08 4.33
C CYS A 205 24.01 0.68 5.28
N VAL A 206 24.50 0.04 6.34
CA VAL A 206 25.38 0.67 7.31
C VAL A 206 26.75 1.01 6.69
N GLU A 207 27.30 0.11 5.87
CA GLU A 207 28.58 0.29 5.19
C GLU A 207 28.54 1.42 4.16
N GLU A 208 27.44 1.55 3.42
CA GLU A 208 27.23 2.60 2.40
C GLU A 208 26.68 3.92 2.97
N GLY A 209 26.43 3.98 4.28
CA GLY A 209 25.88 5.19 4.93
C GLY A 209 24.42 5.47 4.58
N ILE A 210 23.67 4.42 4.22
CA ILE A 210 22.24 4.44 3.83
C ILE A 210 21.41 3.96 5.02
N LEU A 211 20.30 4.63 5.33
CA LEU A 211 19.41 4.27 6.45
C LEU A 211 20.13 4.08 7.79
N THR A 212 21.30 4.70 8.00
CA THR A 212 22.20 4.35 9.09
C THR A 212 21.56 4.50 10.47
N GLU A 213 20.87 5.62 10.72
CA GLU A 213 20.20 5.87 12.00
C GLU A 213 19.02 4.90 12.19
N PHE A 214 18.21 4.69 11.14
CA PHE A 214 17.11 3.76 11.17
C PHE A 214 17.57 2.32 11.46
N MET A 215 18.66 1.88 10.85
CA MET A 215 19.22 0.54 11.09
C MET A 215 19.83 0.41 12.49
N LYS A 216 20.37 1.47 13.09
CA LYS A 216 20.85 1.44 14.47
C LYS A 216 19.71 1.32 15.48
N GLU A 217 18.60 2.01 15.23
CA GLU A 217 17.46 2.07 16.15
C GLU A 217 16.54 0.87 15.99
N HIS A 218 16.30 0.40 14.74
CA HIS A 218 15.29 -0.59 14.38
C HIS A 218 15.84 -1.85 13.72
N GLY A 219 17.15 -2.01 13.58
CA GLY A 219 17.73 -3.09 12.78
C GLY A 219 17.27 -4.50 13.16
N SER A 220 17.06 -4.79 14.44
CA SER A 220 16.52 -6.07 14.90
C SER A 220 15.01 -6.25 14.60
N GLU A 221 14.26 -5.14 14.54
CA GLU A 221 12.83 -5.14 14.27
C GLU A 221 12.55 -5.21 12.77
N VAL A 222 13.40 -4.60 11.95
CA VAL A 222 13.29 -4.57 10.48
C VAL A 222 13.24 -5.98 9.90
N LEU A 223 14.09 -6.91 10.39
CA LEU A 223 14.06 -8.32 10.02
C LEU A 223 12.69 -8.95 10.22
N ASN A 224 12.11 -8.76 11.41
CA ASN A 224 10.81 -9.30 11.75
C ASN A 224 9.67 -8.64 10.94
N MET A 225 9.77 -7.34 10.72
CA MET A 225 8.78 -6.58 9.93
C MET A 225 8.74 -7.06 8.48
N LEU A 226 9.92 -7.16 7.84
CA LEU A 226 10.02 -7.58 6.45
C LEU A 226 9.65 -9.05 6.26
N ASN A 227 10.11 -9.94 7.13
CA ASN A 227 9.71 -11.35 7.07
C ASN A 227 8.20 -11.52 7.22
N THR A 228 7.57 -10.74 8.10
CA THR A 228 6.11 -10.79 8.26
C THR A 228 5.39 -10.26 7.02
N GLN A 229 5.89 -9.22 6.39
CA GLN A 229 5.33 -8.64 5.17
C GLN A 229 5.41 -9.63 4.01
N TRP A 230 6.59 -10.19 3.74
CA TRP A 230 6.77 -11.15 2.66
C TRP A 230 6.02 -12.46 2.87
N ASN A 231 5.96 -12.98 4.10
CA ASN A 231 5.16 -14.16 4.39
C ASN A 231 3.67 -13.93 4.10
N TYR A 232 3.17 -12.71 4.33
CA TYR A 232 1.80 -12.34 3.96
C TYR A 232 1.63 -12.25 2.45
N ASP A 233 2.57 -11.60 1.75
CA ASP A 233 2.53 -11.46 0.29
C ASP A 233 2.62 -12.83 -0.41
N ASP A 234 3.48 -13.75 0.09
CA ASP A 234 3.56 -15.12 -0.38
C ASP A 234 2.24 -15.90 -0.16
N ALA A 235 1.62 -15.76 1.00
CA ALA A 235 0.33 -16.41 1.29
C ALA A 235 -0.77 -15.90 0.35
N VAL A 236 -0.83 -14.59 0.10
CA VAL A 236 -1.78 -14.01 -0.85
C VAL A 236 -1.50 -14.46 -2.29
N ALA A 237 -0.22 -14.65 -2.67
CA ALA A 237 0.14 -15.14 -4.00
C ALA A 237 -0.32 -16.60 -4.18
N VAL A 238 -0.12 -17.46 -3.18
CA VAL A 238 -0.59 -18.86 -3.19
C VAL A 238 -2.12 -18.92 -3.27
N GLU A 239 -2.84 -18.16 -2.43
CA GLU A 239 -4.31 -18.11 -2.48
C GLU A 239 -4.84 -17.65 -3.86
N ARG A 240 -4.14 -16.72 -4.52
CA ARG A 240 -4.49 -16.29 -5.89
C ARG A 240 -4.27 -17.39 -6.92
N GLU A 241 -3.16 -18.11 -6.82
CA GLU A 241 -2.85 -19.22 -7.72
C GLU A 241 -3.88 -20.35 -7.57
N GLU A 242 -4.21 -20.73 -6.33
CA GLU A 242 -5.26 -21.71 -6.03
C GLU A 242 -6.63 -21.27 -6.57
N ALA A 243 -7.05 -20.02 -6.30
CA ALA A 243 -8.31 -19.47 -6.81
C ALA A 243 -8.36 -19.40 -8.34
N PHE A 244 -7.22 -19.12 -9.00
CA PHE A 244 -7.11 -19.13 -10.45
C PHE A 244 -7.25 -20.55 -11.00
N GLU A 245 -6.61 -21.54 -10.41
CA GLU A 245 -6.71 -22.94 -10.82
C GLU A 245 -8.13 -23.48 -10.61
N GLU A 246 -8.75 -23.22 -9.46
CA GLU A 246 -10.15 -23.59 -9.19
C GLU A 246 -11.11 -22.92 -10.19
N GLY A 247 -10.92 -21.63 -10.48
CA GLY A 247 -11.71 -20.91 -11.47
C GLY A 247 -11.56 -21.48 -12.89
N ARG A 248 -10.34 -21.86 -13.27
CA ARG A 248 -10.03 -22.51 -14.54
C ARG A 248 -10.67 -23.89 -14.66
N GLU A 249 -10.59 -24.72 -13.62
CA GLU A 249 -11.20 -26.05 -13.59
C GLU A 249 -12.73 -25.97 -13.64
N SER A 250 -13.31 -25.05 -12.85
CA SER A 250 -14.74 -24.79 -12.83
C SER A 250 -15.24 -24.29 -14.21
N GLY A 251 -14.52 -23.36 -14.82
CA GLY A 251 -14.82 -22.85 -16.16
C GLY A 251 -14.74 -23.94 -17.24
N LEU A 252 -13.72 -24.80 -17.19
CA LEU A 252 -13.58 -25.96 -18.08
C LEU A 252 -14.72 -26.97 -17.90
N SER A 253 -15.10 -27.26 -16.66
CA SER A 253 -16.20 -28.19 -16.33
C SER A 253 -17.54 -27.62 -16.83
N MET A 254 -17.79 -26.33 -16.57
CA MET A 254 -19.00 -25.65 -17.00
C MET A 254 -19.08 -25.56 -18.53
N GLY A 255 -17.98 -25.23 -19.20
CA GLY A 255 -17.88 -25.17 -20.66
C GLY A 255 -18.13 -26.56 -21.34
N LYS A 256 -17.57 -27.63 -20.76
CA LYS A 256 -17.85 -29.01 -21.20
C LYS A 256 -19.32 -29.37 -21.05
N THR A 257 -19.93 -29.02 -19.92
CA THR A 257 -21.33 -29.30 -19.62
C THR A 257 -22.27 -28.57 -20.62
N LEU A 258 -22.01 -27.27 -20.83
CA LEU A 258 -22.75 -26.44 -21.78
C LEU A 258 -22.58 -26.95 -23.20
N GLY A 259 -21.37 -27.26 -23.64
CA GLY A 259 -21.11 -27.81 -24.96
C GLY A 259 -21.79 -29.16 -25.21
N ILE A 260 -21.87 -30.04 -24.17
CA ILE A 260 -22.64 -31.31 -24.29
C ILE A 260 -24.16 -31.04 -24.40
N LEU A 261 -24.68 -30.06 -23.63
CA LEU A 261 -26.10 -29.70 -23.68
C LEU A 261 -26.49 -29.09 -25.05
N GLU A 262 -25.67 -28.17 -25.54
CA GLU A 262 -25.88 -27.55 -26.86
C GLU A 262 -25.76 -28.58 -28.00
N GLY A 263 -24.78 -29.47 -27.95
CA GLY A 263 -24.62 -30.55 -28.94
C GLY A 263 -25.77 -31.53 -28.91
N LYS A 264 -26.32 -31.87 -27.73
CA LYS A 264 -27.53 -32.69 -27.61
C LYS A 264 -28.77 -31.97 -28.13
N ALA A 265 -28.92 -30.69 -27.86
CA ALA A 265 -30.05 -29.89 -28.38
C ALA A 265 -30.00 -29.77 -29.90
N ALA A 266 -28.83 -29.57 -30.50
CA ALA A 266 -28.65 -29.54 -31.96
C ALA A 266 -28.92 -30.91 -32.63
N GLY A 267 -28.49 -32.02 -31.98
CA GLY A 267 -28.72 -33.40 -32.51
C GLY A 267 -30.14 -33.93 -32.32
N ILE A 268 -31.01 -33.25 -31.58
CA ILE A 268 -32.44 -33.56 -31.46
C ILE A 268 -33.26 -32.78 -32.51
N ALA A 269 -32.67 -31.73 -33.09
CA ALA A 269 -33.33 -30.89 -34.12
C ALA A 269 -33.13 -31.41 -35.56
N GLU A 270 -32.32 -32.45 -35.78
CA GLU A 270 -32.24 -33.24 -37.00
C GLU A 270 -33.12 -34.51 -36.89
#